data_73ff294e722f191c1674108c97511a59
#
_entry.id   73ff294e722f191c1674108c97511a59
#
_cell.length_a   1.000
_cell.length_b   1.000
_cell.length_c   1.000
_cell.angle_alpha   90.00
_cell.angle_beta   90.00
_cell.angle_gamma   90.00
#
_symmetry.space_group_name_H-M   'P 1'
#
loop_
_entity.id
_entity.type
_entity.pdbx_description
1 polymer ?
#
loop_
_entity_poly.entity_id
_entity_poly.type
_entity_poly.pdbx_seq_one_letter_code
_entity_poly.pdbx_strand_id
1 'polypeptide(L)'
;QEHLSAAASKVEDICSKGNKILFVGTKRSASKTIKEEASQIGLPYVDKRWLGGTLTNWKTIRGSIRRLIDIEEMISSGRIEKLIKKEAVEIQKEYSKLKASVGGIKDMKGLPDAIFVVDVKYEKIAVLEAKKMGIPVIGLVDTNSDPDGIDTIIPANDCLLYTSPSPRD
;
A
#
# COMPACT_ATOMS: atom_id res chain seq x y z
N GLN A 1 -22.87 -0.33 -4.71
CA GLN A 1 -22.65 1.11 -4.55
C GLN A 1 -22.78 1.57 -3.11
N GLU A 2 -23.82 1.09 -2.42
CA GLU A 2 -24.00 1.40 -1.01
C GLU A 2 -22.81 0.94 -0.17
N HIS A 3 -22.27 -0.21 -0.49
CA HIS A 3 -21.13 -0.77 0.23
C HIS A 3 -19.86 0.06 0.00
N LEU A 4 -19.65 0.56 -1.20
CA LEU A 4 -18.53 1.43 -1.50
C LEU A 4 -18.66 2.77 -0.79
N SER A 5 -19.88 3.31 -0.73
CA SER A 5 -20.15 4.55 0.00
C SER A 5 -19.89 4.38 1.49
N ALA A 6 -20.31 3.25 2.06
CA ALA A 6 -20.07 2.96 3.47
C ALA A 6 -18.58 2.84 3.77
N ALA A 7 -17.83 2.21 2.86
CA ALA A 7 -16.38 2.08 3.01
C ALA A 7 -15.71 3.44 2.93
N ALA A 8 -16.10 4.25 1.96
CA ALA A 8 -15.53 5.59 1.80
C ALA A 8 -15.81 6.43 3.03
N SER A 9 -17.03 6.36 3.57
CA SER A 9 -17.38 7.08 4.79
C SER A 9 -16.54 6.63 5.97
N LYS A 10 -16.30 5.32 6.11
CA LYS A 10 -15.50 4.79 7.19
C LYS A 10 -14.05 5.21 7.05
N VAL A 11 -13.50 5.18 5.84
CA VAL A 11 -12.14 5.64 5.57
C VAL A 11 -12.01 7.12 5.90
N GLU A 12 -12.96 7.94 5.46
CA GLU A 12 -12.96 9.36 5.78
C GLU A 12 -13.05 9.61 7.27
N ASP A 13 -13.88 8.86 7.98
CA ASP A 13 -14.03 8.99 9.43
C ASP A 13 -12.73 8.68 10.15
N ILE A 14 -12.04 7.60 9.76
CA ILE A 14 -10.75 7.25 10.34
C ILE A 14 -9.71 8.32 10.03
N CYS A 15 -9.67 8.82 8.80
CA CYS A 15 -8.73 9.87 8.41
C CYS A 15 -9.01 11.19 9.12
N SER A 16 -10.27 11.54 9.34
CA SER A 16 -10.63 12.78 10.01
C SER A 16 -10.21 12.79 11.48
N LYS A 17 -10.03 11.62 12.07
CA LYS A 17 -9.52 11.46 13.42
C LYS A 17 -7.98 11.49 13.49
N GLY A 18 -7.33 11.76 12.36
CA GLY A 18 -5.87 11.78 12.29
C GLY A 18 -5.24 10.41 12.17
N ASN A 19 -6.02 9.37 12.01
CA ASN A 19 -5.53 8.01 11.86
C ASN A 19 -5.05 7.78 10.43
N LYS A 20 -4.10 6.86 10.27
CA LYS A 20 -3.52 6.55 8.97
C LYS A 20 -4.01 5.21 8.47
N ILE A 21 -4.41 5.18 7.21
CA ILE A 21 -4.85 3.96 6.54
C ILE A 21 -3.83 3.62 5.47
N LEU A 22 -3.40 2.35 5.45
CA LEU A 22 -2.54 1.84 4.39
C LEU A 22 -3.41 1.16 3.35
N PHE A 23 -3.30 1.59 2.11
CA PHE A 23 -4.03 0.99 1.00
C PHE A 23 -3.20 -0.14 0.40
N VAL A 24 -3.80 -1.31 0.22
CA VAL A 24 -3.12 -2.49 -0.33
C VAL A 24 -3.88 -2.99 -1.55
N GLY A 25 -3.24 -2.95 -2.68
CA GLY A 25 -3.82 -3.43 -3.93
C GLY A 25 -2.74 -3.78 -4.92
N THR A 26 -2.14 -4.96 -4.76
CA THR A 26 -1.04 -5.40 -5.62
C THR A 26 -1.51 -6.17 -6.85
N LYS A 27 -2.79 -6.52 -6.91
CA LYS A 27 -3.36 -7.16 -8.07
C LYS A 27 -3.27 -6.22 -9.28
N ARG A 28 -2.84 -6.75 -10.40
CA ARG A 28 -2.63 -5.95 -11.60
C ARG A 28 -3.81 -5.04 -11.96
N SER A 29 -5.02 -5.55 -11.79
CA SER A 29 -6.24 -4.81 -12.09
C SER A 29 -6.50 -3.64 -11.14
N ALA A 30 -5.94 -3.66 -9.95
CA ALA A 30 -6.21 -2.68 -8.91
C ALA A 30 -5.05 -1.73 -8.63
N SER A 31 -3.82 -2.11 -9.01
CA SER A 31 -2.63 -1.40 -8.57
C SER A 31 -2.61 0.07 -9.00
N LYS A 32 -3.00 0.35 -10.22
CA LYS A 32 -3.02 1.73 -10.73
C LYS A 32 -4.04 2.59 -9.97
N THR A 33 -5.23 2.05 -9.77
CA THR A 33 -6.30 2.76 -9.06
C THR A 33 -5.90 3.04 -7.62
N ILE A 34 -5.32 2.07 -6.94
CA ILE A 34 -4.86 2.23 -5.56
C ILE A 34 -3.79 3.32 -5.47
N LYS A 35 -2.82 3.29 -6.37
CA LYS A 35 -1.77 4.31 -6.39
C LYS A 35 -2.34 5.71 -6.59
N GLU A 36 -3.22 5.87 -7.57
CA GLU A 36 -3.82 7.16 -7.87
C GLU A 36 -4.67 7.68 -6.71
N GLU A 37 -5.56 6.85 -6.18
CA GLU A 37 -6.46 7.25 -5.11
C GLU A 37 -5.72 7.60 -3.83
N ALA A 38 -4.78 6.75 -3.42
CA ALA A 38 -4.01 6.99 -2.21
C ALA A 38 -3.12 8.23 -2.34
N SER A 39 -2.53 8.44 -3.52
CA SER A 39 -1.69 9.61 -3.76
C SER A 39 -2.48 10.91 -3.69
N GLN A 40 -3.73 10.91 -4.18
CA GLN A 40 -4.58 12.10 -4.14
C GLN A 40 -4.90 12.54 -2.72
N ILE A 41 -5.09 11.60 -1.81
CA ILE A 41 -5.42 11.92 -0.42
C ILE A 41 -4.20 11.90 0.50
N GLY A 42 -3.02 11.67 -0.06
CA GLY A 42 -1.78 11.71 0.72
C GLY A 42 -1.58 10.55 1.68
N LEU A 43 -2.20 9.41 1.40
CA LEU A 43 -2.08 8.22 2.25
C LEU A 43 -1.07 7.21 1.69
N PRO A 44 -0.46 6.40 2.56
CA PRO A 44 0.46 5.37 2.10
C PRO A 44 -0.27 4.26 1.35
N TYR A 45 0.44 3.59 0.45
CA TYR A 45 -0.14 2.51 -0.34
C TYR A 45 0.93 1.48 -0.70
N VAL A 46 0.47 0.26 -1.01
CA VAL A 46 1.30 -0.80 -1.58
C VAL A 46 0.60 -1.24 -2.85
N ASP A 47 1.19 -0.93 -4.00
CA ASP A 47 0.56 -1.17 -5.31
C ASP A 47 1.27 -2.20 -6.18
N LYS A 48 2.50 -2.56 -5.86
CA LYS A 48 3.28 -3.48 -6.68
C LYS A 48 3.50 -4.83 -6.03
N ARG A 49 4.00 -4.84 -4.80
CA ARG A 49 4.30 -6.09 -4.12
C ARG A 49 4.24 -5.88 -2.61
N TRP A 50 3.56 -6.78 -1.93
CA TRP A 50 3.59 -6.82 -0.48
C TRP A 50 4.80 -7.63 -0.02
N LEU A 51 5.70 -7.00 0.68
CA LEU A 51 6.84 -7.70 1.26
C LEU A 51 6.40 -8.40 2.53
N GLY A 52 6.75 -9.68 2.66
CA GLY A 52 6.52 -10.39 3.91
C GLY A 52 7.20 -9.67 5.06
N GLY A 53 6.43 -9.40 6.12
CA GLY A 53 6.94 -8.66 7.26
C GLY A 53 6.67 -7.16 7.24
N THR A 54 5.96 -6.65 6.22
CA THR A 54 5.68 -5.21 6.15
C THR A 54 5.03 -4.66 7.42
N LEU A 55 4.16 -5.44 8.05
CA LEU A 55 3.56 -5.06 9.33
C LEU A 55 4.24 -5.77 10.50
N THR A 56 4.51 -7.06 10.36
CA THR A 56 5.04 -7.88 11.47
C THR A 56 6.54 -7.66 11.71
N ASN A 57 7.25 -7.15 10.72
CA ASN A 57 8.68 -6.86 10.84
C ASN A 57 8.97 -5.43 10.35
N TRP A 58 8.23 -4.50 10.90
CA TRP A 58 8.32 -3.09 10.51
C TRP A 58 9.73 -2.51 10.63
N LYS A 59 10.48 -2.97 11.62
CA LYS A 59 11.86 -2.49 11.82
C LYS A 59 12.73 -2.73 10.57
N THR A 60 12.62 -3.91 9.97
CA THR A 60 13.34 -4.24 8.74
C THR A 60 12.85 -3.41 7.56
N ILE A 61 11.55 -3.22 7.46
CA ILE A 61 10.95 -2.41 6.40
C ILE A 61 11.40 -0.95 6.52
N ARG A 62 11.49 -0.44 7.73
CA ARG A 62 12.02 0.92 7.96
C ARG A 62 13.46 1.05 7.42
N GLY A 63 14.27 0.01 7.60
CA GLY A 63 15.62 0.00 7.03
C GLY A 63 15.62 0.10 5.52
N SER A 64 14.71 -0.62 4.87
CA SER A 64 14.54 -0.55 3.42
C SER A 64 14.08 0.84 2.97
N ILE A 65 13.17 1.45 3.70
CA ILE A 65 12.71 2.81 3.40
C ILE A 65 13.86 3.81 3.53
N ARG A 66 14.66 3.68 4.57
CA ARG A 66 15.83 4.55 4.77
C ARG A 66 16.83 4.38 3.62
N ARG A 67 17.06 3.16 3.19
CA ARG A 67 17.91 2.90 2.04
C ARG A 67 17.38 3.55 0.77
N LEU A 68 16.07 3.46 0.54
CA LEU A 68 15.43 4.11 -0.60
C LEU A 68 15.66 5.63 -0.58
N ILE A 69 15.48 6.26 0.57
CA ILE A 69 15.68 7.70 0.73
C ILE A 69 17.15 8.07 0.48
N ASP A 70 18.09 7.27 0.98
CA ASP A 70 19.52 7.50 0.76
C ASP A 70 19.86 7.45 -0.72
N ILE A 71 19.30 6.49 -1.46
CA ILE A 71 19.56 6.39 -2.90
C ILE A 71 18.93 7.57 -3.64
N GLU A 72 17.73 7.98 -3.25
CA GLU A 72 17.10 9.16 -3.86
C GLU A 72 17.96 10.41 -3.66
N GLU A 73 18.56 10.55 -2.49
CA GLU A 73 19.49 11.65 -2.22
C GLU A 73 20.75 11.56 -3.07
N MET A 74 21.30 10.36 -3.25
CA MET A 74 22.47 10.16 -4.11
C MET A 74 22.18 10.57 -5.56
N ILE A 75 20.97 10.26 -6.04
CA ILE A 75 20.57 10.60 -7.40
C ILE A 75 20.36 12.10 -7.53
N SER A 76 19.62 12.71 -6.61
CA SER A 76 19.29 14.14 -6.69
C SER A 76 20.49 15.04 -6.47
N SER A 77 21.49 14.62 -5.68
CA SER A 77 22.69 15.39 -5.42
C SER A 77 23.78 15.19 -6.49
N GLY A 78 23.56 14.25 -7.41
CA GLY A 78 24.54 13.93 -8.44
C GLY A 78 25.70 13.05 -7.96
N ARG A 79 25.67 12.58 -6.72
CA ARG A 79 26.75 11.72 -6.20
C ARG A 79 26.84 10.39 -6.94
N ILE A 80 25.73 9.91 -7.48
CA ILE A 80 25.71 8.66 -8.24
C ILE A 80 26.58 8.74 -9.49
N GLU A 81 26.72 9.93 -10.07
CA GLU A 81 27.54 10.14 -11.27
C GLU A 81 29.03 10.01 -10.99
N LYS A 82 29.43 10.14 -9.74
CA LYS A 82 30.83 10.01 -9.32
C LYS A 82 31.24 8.55 -9.12
N LEU A 83 30.30 7.63 -9.18
CA LEU A 83 30.57 6.21 -9.01
C LEU A 83 30.97 5.59 -10.35
N ILE A 84 31.69 4.46 -10.28
CA ILE A 84 31.98 3.72 -11.50
C ILE A 84 30.65 3.20 -12.09
N LYS A 85 30.59 3.11 -13.39
CA LYS A 85 29.38 2.77 -14.13
C LYS A 85 28.69 1.51 -13.60
N LYS A 86 29.46 0.47 -13.28
CA LYS A 86 28.92 -0.78 -12.77
C LYS A 86 28.18 -0.58 -11.44
N GLU A 87 28.76 0.17 -10.51
CA GLU A 87 28.14 0.44 -9.23
C GLU A 87 26.88 1.29 -9.40
N ALA A 88 26.93 2.30 -10.27
CA ALA A 88 25.79 3.14 -10.54
C ALA A 88 24.60 2.34 -11.07
N VAL A 89 24.86 1.39 -11.97
CA VAL A 89 23.82 0.52 -12.53
C VAL A 89 23.19 -0.36 -11.44
N GLU A 90 24.01 -0.93 -10.57
CA GLU A 90 23.52 -1.76 -9.48
C GLU A 90 22.67 -0.97 -8.50
N ILE A 91 23.09 0.25 -8.17
CA ILE A 91 22.31 1.12 -7.28
C ILE A 91 20.98 1.51 -7.92
N GLN A 92 20.96 1.78 -9.22
CA GLN A 92 19.71 2.09 -9.92
C GLN A 92 18.76 0.90 -9.96
N LYS A 93 19.27 -0.32 -10.08
CA LYS A 93 18.46 -1.53 -9.99
C LYS A 93 17.88 -1.69 -8.58
N GLU A 94 18.71 -1.48 -7.57
CA GLU A 94 18.26 -1.52 -6.18
C GLU A 94 17.17 -0.47 -5.94
N TYR A 95 17.36 0.74 -6.44
CA TYR A 95 16.39 1.81 -6.35
C TYR A 95 15.04 1.41 -6.94
N SER A 96 15.05 0.84 -8.15
CA SER A 96 13.81 0.41 -8.79
C SER A 96 13.05 -0.63 -7.97
N LYS A 97 13.77 -1.60 -7.41
CA LYS A 97 13.16 -2.63 -6.57
C LYS A 97 12.59 -2.05 -5.28
N LEU A 98 13.34 -1.19 -4.61
CA LEU A 98 12.88 -0.55 -3.38
C LEU A 98 11.68 0.35 -3.63
N LYS A 99 11.71 1.12 -4.70
CA LYS A 99 10.60 1.98 -5.06
C LYS A 99 9.32 1.18 -5.32
N ALA A 100 9.43 0.05 -5.99
CA ALA A 100 8.29 -0.82 -6.25
C ALA A 100 7.74 -1.44 -4.96
N SER A 101 8.61 -1.77 -4.01
CA SER A 101 8.20 -2.46 -2.78
C SER A 101 7.78 -1.51 -1.66
N VAL A 102 8.51 -0.43 -1.45
CA VAL A 102 8.28 0.46 -0.31
C VAL A 102 8.10 1.93 -0.68
N GLY A 103 8.08 2.25 -1.97
CA GLY A 103 7.96 3.64 -2.41
C GLY A 103 6.67 4.32 -1.95
N GLY A 104 5.58 3.58 -1.90
CA GLY A 104 4.28 4.11 -1.47
C GLY A 104 4.16 4.29 0.03
N ILE A 105 5.07 3.70 0.82
CA ILE A 105 5.04 3.79 2.28
C ILE A 105 6.25 4.53 2.84
N LYS A 106 7.04 5.18 2.00
CA LYS A 106 8.26 5.85 2.46
C LYS A 106 8.02 6.97 3.46
N ASP A 107 6.86 7.60 3.40
CA ASP A 107 6.51 8.68 4.33
C ASP A 107 5.80 8.17 5.59
N MET A 108 5.59 6.87 5.70
CA MET A 108 4.93 6.27 6.84
C MET A 108 5.92 6.12 8.00
N LYS A 109 5.64 6.81 9.10
CA LYS A 109 6.56 6.85 10.24
C LYS A 109 6.39 5.71 11.23
N GLY A 110 5.34 4.93 11.09
CA GLY A 110 5.04 3.81 11.96
C GLY A 110 3.98 2.93 11.36
N LEU A 111 3.48 1.97 12.13
CA LEU A 111 2.43 1.09 11.66
C LEU A 111 1.14 1.88 11.40
N PRO A 112 0.36 1.48 10.39
CA PRO A 112 -0.91 2.16 10.11
C PRO A 112 -1.94 1.81 11.17
N ASP A 113 -2.97 2.64 11.28
CA ASP A 113 -4.08 2.40 12.21
C ASP A 113 -5.09 1.41 11.64
N ALA A 114 -5.15 1.29 10.32
CA ALA A 114 -5.98 0.32 9.62
C ALA A 114 -5.40 0.06 8.23
N ILE A 115 -5.79 -1.06 7.62
CA ILE A 115 -5.42 -1.31 6.23
C ILE A 115 -6.70 -1.48 5.41
N PHE A 116 -6.66 -0.99 4.17
CA PHE A 116 -7.71 -1.15 3.20
C PHE A 116 -7.21 -2.08 2.10
N VAL A 117 -7.82 -3.25 1.98
CA VAL A 117 -7.38 -4.30 1.06
C VAL A 117 -8.39 -4.44 -0.08
N VAL A 118 -7.91 -4.33 -1.30
CA VAL A 118 -8.79 -4.37 -2.47
C VAL A 118 -9.29 -5.79 -2.77
N ASP A 119 -8.42 -6.78 -2.66
CA ASP A 119 -8.80 -8.17 -2.89
C ASP A 119 -8.25 -9.01 -1.74
N VAL A 120 -9.12 -9.34 -0.81
CA VAL A 120 -8.73 -10.04 0.42
C VAL A 120 -8.06 -11.37 0.13
N LYS A 121 -8.58 -12.10 -0.86
CA LYS A 121 -8.03 -13.40 -1.21
C LYS A 121 -6.63 -13.28 -1.82
N TYR A 122 -6.45 -12.29 -2.67
CA TYR A 122 -5.16 -12.04 -3.31
C TYR A 122 -4.14 -11.52 -2.31
N GLU A 123 -4.57 -10.67 -1.38
CA GLU A 123 -3.71 -10.05 -0.38
C GLU A 123 -3.72 -10.79 0.95
N LYS A 124 -3.80 -12.10 0.90
CA LYS A 124 -3.90 -12.95 2.09
C LYS A 124 -2.79 -12.69 3.10
N ILE A 125 -1.56 -12.50 2.64
CA ILE A 125 -0.42 -12.26 3.53
C ILE A 125 -0.58 -10.95 4.29
N ALA A 126 -1.01 -9.89 3.61
CA ALA A 126 -1.24 -8.60 4.25
C ALA A 126 -2.32 -8.70 5.33
N VAL A 127 -3.40 -9.42 5.05
CA VAL A 127 -4.49 -9.63 6.00
C VAL A 127 -4.01 -10.40 7.23
N LEU A 128 -3.22 -11.46 7.03
CA LEU A 128 -2.69 -12.25 8.12
C LEU A 128 -1.74 -11.43 9.01
N GLU A 129 -0.90 -10.59 8.40
CA GLU A 129 0.00 -9.74 9.16
C GLU A 129 -0.76 -8.69 9.96
N ALA A 130 -1.76 -8.06 9.36
CA ALA A 130 -2.60 -7.09 10.06
C ALA A 130 -3.30 -7.73 11.26
N LYS A 131 -3.83 -8.93 11.08
CA LYS A 131 -4.48 -9.67 12.15
C LYS A 131 -3.51 -9.95 13.30
N LYS A 132 -2.28 -10.36 12.99
CA LYS A 132 -1.25 -10.60 14.01
C LYS A 132 -0.90 -9.35 14.80
N MET A 133 -0.91 -8.21 14.14
CA MET A 133 -0.55 -6.94 14.76
C MET A 133 -1.74 -6.23 15.41
N GLY A 134 -2.93 -6.82 15.34
CA GLY A 134 -4.12 -6.19 15.88
C GLY A 134 -4.59 -4.98 15.10
N ILE A 135 -4.24 -4.89 13.83
CA ILE A 135 -4.61 -3.76 12.96
C ILE A 135 -5.92 -4.11 12.24
N PRO A 136 -6.95 -3.26 12.33
CA PRO A 136 -8.22 -3.49 11.65
C PRO A 136 -8.04 -3.58 10.13
N VAL A 137 -8.78 -4.49 9.50
CA VAL A 137 -8.76 -4.67 8.06
C VAL A 137 -10.13 -4.30 7.47
N ILE A 138 -10.09 -3.38 6.51
CA ILE A 138 -11.26 -3.04 5.72
C ILE A 138 -11.03 -3.69 4.35
N GLY A 139 -11.90 -4.60 3.97
CA GLY A 139 -11.66 -5.37 2.75
C GLY A 139 -12.79 -5.34 1.76
N LEU A 140 -12.45 -5.26 0.48
CA LEU A 140 -13.37 -5.57 -0.60
C LEU A 140 -13.33 -7.09 -0.76
N VAL A 141 -14.46 -7.74 -0.58
CA VAL A 141 -14.55 -9.20 -0.61
C VAL A 141 -15.44 -9.62 -1.76
N ASP A 142 -14.91 -10.48 -2.61
CA ASP A 142 -15.70 -11.16 -3.62
C ASP A 142 -16.59 -12.19 -2.92
N THR A 143 -17.72 -12.53 -3.54
CA THR A 143 -18.68 -13.48 -2.97
C THR A 143 -18.07 -14.83 -2.62
N ASN A 144 -16.95 -15.18 -3.23
CA ASN A 144 -16.26 -16.45 -3.01
C ASN A 144 -15.13 -16.36 -1.99
N SER A 145 -14.92 -15.21 -1.38
CA SER A 145 -13.82 -15.04 -0.43
C SER A 145 -14.26 -15.29 1.00
N ASP A 146 -13.34 -15.80 1.82
CA ASP A 146 -13.58 -16.04 3.23
C ASP A 146 -13.44 -14.72 3.99
N PRO A 147 -14.46 -14.29 4.72
CA PRO A 147 -14.40 -13.03 5.47
C PRO A 147 -13.63 -13.10 6.78
N ASP A 148 -13.08 -14.25 7.14
CA ASP A 148 -12.37 -14.42 8.40
C ASP A 148 -11.16 -13.47 8.49
N GLY A 149 -11.03 -12.80 9.64
CA GLY A 149 -9.93 -11.89 9.88
C GLY A 149 -10.13 -10.49 9.35
N ILE A 150 -11.32 -10.19 8.83
CA ILE A 150 -11.64 -8.89 8.28
C ILE A 150 -12.63 -8.19 9.19
N ASP A 151 -12.28 -7.01 9.66
CA ASP A 151 -13.11 -6.25 10.58
C ASP A 151 -14.28 -5.55 9.89
N THR A 152 -14.07 -5.11 8.65
CA THR A 152 -15.12 -4.50 7.85
C THR A 152 -15.09 -5.12 6.46
N ILE A 153 -16.20 -5.73 6.09
CA ILE A 153 -16.33 -6.41 4.82
C ILE A 153 -17.18 -5.56 3.88
N ILE A 154 -16.68 -5.36 2.67
CA ILE A 154 -17.44 -4.69 1.63
C ILE A 154 -17.61 -5.70 0.52
N PRO A 155 -18.82 -6.28 0.37
CA PRO A 155 -19.05 -7.20 -0.73
C PRO A 155 -19.03 -6.42 -2.03
N ALA A 156 -18.01 -6.70 -2.84
CA ALA A 156 -17.86 -6.05 -4.13
C ALA A 156 -17.08 -6.96 -5.06
N ASN A 157 -17.34 -6.81 -6.34
CA ASN A 157 -16.55 -7.47 -7.35
C ASN A 157 -15.33 -6.59 -7.65
N ASP A 158 -14.17 -7.18 -7.76
CA ASP A 158 -12.94 -6.43 -8.07
C ASP A 158 -13.09 -5.56 -9.32
N CYS A 159 -13.89 -6.00 -10.28
CA CYS A 159 -14.14 -5.23 -11.49
C CYS A 159 -14.80 -3.89 -11.22
N LEU A 160 -15.46 -3.73 -10.10
CA LEU A 160 -16.07 -2.46 -9.73
C LEU A 160 -15.04 -1.37 -9.47
N LEU A 161 -13.81 -1.72 -9.22
CA LEU A 161 -12.75 -0.75 -9.06
C LEU A 161 -12.45 0.01 -10.35
N TYR A 162 -12.70 -0.62 -11.49
CA TYR A 162 -12.53 0.06 -12.78
C TYR A 162 -13.68 0.97 -13.11
N THR A 163 -14.86 0.58 -12.66
CA THR A 163 -16.07 1.35 -12.89
C THR A 163 -16.39 2.18 -11.67
N SER A 164 -15.63 1.98 -10.62
CA SER A 164 -15.68 2.85 -9.48
C SER A 164 -15.69 4.26 -10.02
N PRO A 165 -16.66 5.03 -9.63
CA PRO A 165 -16.78 6.37 -10.07
C PRO A 165 -15.49 7.01 -9.84
N SER A 166 -14.84 6.90 -10.80
CA SER A 166 -13.74 7.66 -10.80
C SER A 166 -14.15 9.03 -10.40
N PRO A 167 -13.47 9.58 -9.44
CA PRO A 167 -13.72 10.94 -9.01
C PRO A 167 -13.66 11.92 -10.14
N ARG A 168 -13.21 11.47 -11.22
CA ARG A 168 -13.13 12.32 -12.39
C ARG A 168 -14.44 12.42 -13.13
N ASP A 169 -15.43 11.69 -12.71
CA ASP A 169 -16.75 11.79 -13.30
C ASP A 169 -17.59 12.82 -12.58
#